data_02874c6c08bbe82b440778bed5ac9c38
#
_entry.id   02874c6c08bbe82b440778bed5ac9c38
#
_cell.length_a   1.000
_cell.length_b   1.000
_cell.length_c   1.000
_cell.angle_alpha   90.00
_cell.angle_beta   90.00
_cell.angle_gamma   90.00
#
_symmetry.space_group_name_H-M   'P 1'
#
loop_
_entity.id
_entity.type
_entity.pdbx_description
1 polymer ?
#
loop_
_entity_poly.entity_id
_entity_poly.type
_entity_poly.pdbx_seq_one_letter_code
_entity_poly.pdbx_strand_id
1 'polypeptide(L)'
;MNKLIKNMSFIIGIFICLGFVLVKNEEVFFEYPEYWPKPVYNFSKLSMTEEEFQLGRHLFYDPLLSRDQTISCASCHLQATGFTHVDHD
;
A
#
# COMPACT_ATOMS: atom_id res chain seq x y z
N MET A 1 -43.78 17.82 -13.35
CA MET A 1 -42.81 16.75 -13.68
C MET A 1 -41.34 17.24 -13.59
N ASN A 2 -40.99 18.42 -14.10
CA ASN A 2 -39.60 18.90 -14.13
C ASN A 2 -38.97 19.27 -12.77
N LYS A 3 -39.78 19.69 -11.77
CA LYS A 3 -39.25 20.11 -10.47
C LYS A 3 -38.88 18.92 -9.58
N LEU A 4 -39.64 17.83 -9.66
CA LEU A 4 -39.37 16.58 -8.96
C LEU A 4 -38.10 15.91 -9.48
N ILE A 5 -37.86 15.90 -10.79
CA ILE A 5 -36.67 15.32 -11.42
C ILE A 5 -35.41 16.13 -11.05
N LYS A 6 -35.49 17.46 -11.03
CA LYS A 6 -34.37 18.31 -10.58
C LYS A 6 -34.00 18.10 -9.13
N ASN A 7 -35.00 17.98 -8.24
CA ASN A 7 -34.74 17.72 -6.81
C ASN A 7 -34.15 16.31 -6.59
N MET A 8 -34.60 15.31 -7.33
CA MET A 8 -34.09 13.95 -7.26
C MET A 8 -32.63 13.86 -7.77
N SER A 9 -32.32 14.57 -8.86
CA SER A 9 -30.94 14.66 -9.38
C SER A 9 -29.99 15.36 -8.40
N PHE A 10 -30.45 16.38 -7.69
CA PHE A 10 -29.66 17.08 -6.69
C PHE A 10 -29.37 16.22 -5.46
N ILE A 11 -30.35 15.45 -4.99
CA ILE A 11 -30.19 14.50 -3.87
C ILE A 11 -29.21 13.38 -4.23
N ILE A 12 -29.30 12.82 -5.43
CA ILE A 12 -28.37 11.79 -5.91
C ILE A 12 -26.94 12.35 -6.00
N GLY A 13 -26.74 13.57 -6.47
CA GLY A 13 -25.45 14.25 -6.49
C GLY A 13 -24.83 14.43 -5.12
N ILE A 14 -25.63 14.80 -4.12
CA ILE A 14 -25.17 14.91 -2.71
C ILE A 14 -24.75 13.54 -2.15
N PHE A 15 -25.50 12.47 -2.42
CA PHE A 15 -25.14 11.12 -1.96
C PHE A 15 -23.85 10.61 -2.60
N ILE A 16 -23.62 10.91 -3.88
CA ILE A 16 -22.36 10.54 -4.56
C ILE A 16 -21.18 11.32 -3.97
N CYS A 17 -21.33 12.61 -3.70
CA CYS A 17 -20.29 13.43 -3.08
C CYS A 17 -19.98 12.99 -1.64
N LEU A 18 -21.00 12.65 -0.83
CA LEU A 18 -20.78 12.13 0.53
C LEU A 18 -20.07 10.77 0.53
N GLY A 19 -20.38 9.90 -0.43
CA GLY A 19 -19.71 8.60 -0.55
C GLY A 19 -18.20 8.72 -0.84
N PHE A 20 -17.79 9.76 -1.55
CA PHE A 20 -16.37 10.00 -1.84
C PHE A 20 -15.55 10.52 -0.66
N VAL A 21 -16.22 11.17 0.33
CA VAL A 21 -15.53 11.72 1.52
C VAL A 21 -15.26 10.67 2.59
N LEU A 22 -15.86 9.49 2.50
CA LEU A 22 -15.74 8.44 3.52
C LEU A 22 -14.65 7.39 3.22
N VAL A 23 -13.89 7.53 2.13
CA VAL A 23 -12.72 6.67 1.88
C VAL A 23 -11.60 7.14 2.81
N LYS A 24 -11.54 6.52 3.98
CA LYS A 24 -10.45 6.68 4.92
C LYS A 24 -9.31 5.78 4.45
N ASN A 25 -8.20 6.35 4.02
CA ASN A 25 -6.99 5.57 3.78
C ASN A 25 -6.52 5.03 5.13
N GLU A 26 -6.47 3.72 5.26
CA GLU A 26 -5.90 3.09 6.45
C GLU A 26 -4.37 3.19 6.34
N GLU A 27 -3.76 3.76 7.38
CA GLU A 27 -2.30 3.81 7.48
C GLU A 27 -1.79 2.46 7.98
N VAL A 28 -0.75 1.96 7.34
CA VAL A 28 -0.07 0.73 7.76
C VAL A 28 0.87 1.07 8.91
N PHE A 29 0.61 0.49 10.08
CA PHE A 29 1.49 0.60 11.24
C PHE A 29 2.54 -0.50 11.22
N PHE A 30 3.81 -0.13 11.37
CA PHE A 30 4.89 -1.08 11.58
C PHE A 30 4.94 -1.49 13.04
N GLU A 31 4.50 -2.71 13.34
CA GLU A 31 4.68 -3.32 14.65
C GLU A 31 6.01 -4.08 14.68
N TYR A 32 6.83 -3.80 15.69
CA TYR A 32 8.08 -4.52 15.93
C TYR A 32 8.16 -4.94 17.41
N PRO A 33 8.84 -6.03 17.72
CA PRO A 33 8.97 -6.51 19.09
C PRO A 33 9.59 -5.45 20.00
N GLU A 34 9.09 -5.30 21.23
CA GLU A 34 9.51 -4.28 22.20
C GLU A 34 11.01 -4.37 22.55
N TYR A 35 11.58 -5.59 22.49
CA TYR A 35 13.00 -5.85 22.76
C TYR A 35 13.93 -5.53 21.59
N TRP A 36 13.41 -5.13 20.42
CA TRP A 36 14.24 -4.71 19.31
C TRP A 36 14.72 -3.28 19.47
N PRO A 37 15.90 -2.93 18.95
CA PRO A 37 16.34 -1.55 18.92
C PRO A 37 15.36 -0.70 18.14
N LYS A 38 15.14 0.53 18.61
CA LYS A 38 14.25 1.46 17.92
C LYS A 38 14.73 1.71 16.49
N PRO A 39 13.82 1.76 15.50
CA PRO A 39 14.18 2.08 14.13
C PRO A 39 14.90 3.42 14.04
N VAL A 40 15.95 3.48 13.22
CA VAL A 40 16.70 4.72 12.95
C VAL A 40 15.82 5.75 12.23
N TYR A 41 14.86 5.26 11.43
CA TYR A 41 13.94 6.10 10.67
C TYR A 41 12.71 6.45 11.50
N ASN A 42 12.28 7.72 11.38
CA ASN A 42 11.04 8.15 12.02
C ASN A 42 9.85 7.85 11.11
N PHE A 43 9.24 6.68 11.30
CA PHE A 43 8.07 6.25 10.54
C PHE A 43 6.81 7.10 10.77
N SER A 44 6.75 7.91 11.84
CA SER A 44 5.61 8.81 12.06
C SER A 44 5.54 9.97 11.04
N LYS A 45 6.63 10.20 10.28
CA LYS A 45 6.70 11.19 9.20
C LYS A 45 6.46 10.58 7.81
N LEU A 46 6.41 9.27 7.73
CA LEU A 46 6.21 8.48 6.52
C LEU A 46 4.95 7.65 6.73
N SER A 47 3.79 8.31 6.64
CA SER A 47 2.55 7.56 6.59
C SER A 47 2.52 6.78 5.29
N MET A 48 2.40 5.46 5.39
CA MET A 48 2.25 4.55 4.26
C MET A 48 0.81 4.09 4.20
N THR A 49 0.18 4.21 3.04
CA THR A 49 -1.15 3.66 2.82
C THR A 49 -1.08 2.18 2.49
N GLU A 50 -2.20 1.47 2.63
CA GLU A 50 -2.29 0.05 2.23
C GLU A 50 -1.95 -0.14 0.74
N GLU A 51 -2.37 0.78 -0.12
CA GLU A 51 -2.09 0.73 -1.56
C GLU A 51 -0.59 0.87 -1.85
N GLU A 52 0.11 1.77 -1.16
CA GLU A 52 1.57 1.93 -1.27
C GLU A 52 2.29 0.69 -0.78
N PHE A 53 1.85 0.09 0.33
CA PHE A 53 2.39 -1.16 0.83
C PHE A 53 2.19 -2.30 -0.18
N GLN A 54 0.99 -2.46 -0.73
CA GLN A 54 0.70 -3.49 -1.73
C GLN A 54 1.48 -3.26 -3.02
N LEU A 55 1.64 -2.02 -3.48
CA LEU A 55 2.49 -1.69 -4.62
C LEU A 55 3.94 -2.11 -4.37
N GLY A 56 4.51 -1.78 -3.22
CA GLY A 56 5.87 -2.18 -2.84
C GLY A 56 6.03 -3.69 -2.81
N ARG A 57 5.04 -4.40 -2.25
CA ARG A 57 5.00 -5.86 -2.24
C ARG A 57 4.95 -6.45 -3.65
N HIS A 58 4.12 -5.92 -4.53
CA HIS A 58 4.06 -6.36 -5.94
C HIS A 58 5.41 -6.16 -6.63
N LEU A 59 6.01 -4.98 -6.52
CA LEU A 59 7.31 -4.67 -7.13
C LEU A 59 8.44 -5.55 -6.61
N PHE A 60 8.37 -6.00 -5.36
CA PHE A 60 9.37 -6.91 -4.79
C PHE A 60 9.38 -8.28 -5.48
N TYR A 61 8.22 -8.79 -5.90
CA TYR A 61 8.08 -10.07 -6.57
C TYR A 61 8.08 -9.96 -8.11
N ASP A 62 7.92 -8.76 -8.66
CA ASP A 62 7.83 -8.53 -10.10
C ASP A 62 9.24 -8.34 -10.70
N PRO A 63 9.63 -9.07 -11.76
CA PRO A 63 10.91 -8.88 -12.42
C PRO A 63 11.01 -7.58 -13.25
N LEU A 64 9.93 -6.80 -13.37
CA LEU A 64 9.85 -5.58 -14.19
C LEU A 64 10.97 -4.56 -13.89
N LEU A 65 11.46 -4.51 -12.65
CA LEU A 65 12.52 -3.59 -12.22
C LEU A 65 13.93 -4.07 -12.61
N SER A 66 14.09 -5.32 -13.07
CA SER A 66 15.37 -5.80 -13.55
C SER A 66 15.62 -5.39 -15.01
N ARG A 67 16.89 -5.28 -15.39
CA ARG A 67 17.30 -4.79 -16.70
C ARG A 67 16.71 -5.58 -17.87
N ASP A 68 16.64 -6.89 -17.71
CA ASP A 68 16.15 -7.84 -18.72
C ASP A 68 14.79 -8.47 -18.35
N GLN A 69 14.19 -7.99 -17.27
CA GLN A 69 12.89 -8.45 -16.76
C GLN A 69 12.86 -9.94 -16.41
N THR A 70 13.97 -10.50 -15.99
CA THR A 70 14.09 -11.92 -15.64
C THR A 70 14.24 -12.19 -14.15
N ILE A 71 14.69 -11.21 -13.35
CA ILE A 71 15.05 -11.36 -11.95
C ILE A 71 14.27 -10.35 -11.10
N SER A 72 13.53 -10.84 -10.10
CA SER A 72 12.89 -10.01 -9.08
C SER A 72 13.79 -9.87 -7.84
N CYS A 73 13.49 -8.92 -6.95
CA CYS A 73 14.15 -8.83 -5.64
C CYS A 73 13.96 -10.12 -4.84
N ALA A 74 12.77 -10.73 -4.92
CA ALA A 74 12.44 -11.99 -4.27
C ALA A 74 13.26 -13.19 -4.77
N SER A 75 13.89 -13.11 -5.93
CA SER A 75 14.75 -14.19 -6.44
C SER A 75 16.01 -14.40 -5.59
N CYS A 76 16.51 -13.33 -4.95
CA CYS A 76 17.66 -13.37 -4.06
C CYS A 76 17.25 -13.21 -2.58
N HIS A 77 16.23 -12.40 -2.29
CA HIS A 77 15.73 -12.13 -0.93
C HIS A 77 14.56 -13.05 -0.62
N LEU A 78 14.85 -14.27 -0.17
CA LEU A 78 13.86 -15.32 0.04
C LEU A 78 13.08 -15.12 1.34
N GLN A 79 11.76 -15.14 1.28
CA GLN A 79 10.89 -15.04 2.45
C GLN A 79 11.16 -16.17 3.47
N ALA A 80 11.45 -17.38 3.00
CA ALA A 80 11.74 -18.55 3.86
C ALA A 80 12.99 -18.37 4.74
N THR A 81 13.87 -17.43 4.39
CA THR A 81 15.11 -17.12 5.11
C THR A 81 15.09 -15.73 5.75
N GLY A 82 13.88 -15.20 6.01
CA GLY A 82 13.71 -13.86 6.56
C GLY A 82 14.17 -12.76 5.60
N PHE A 83 13.98 -12.96 4.31
CA PHE A 83 14.40 -12.05 3.23
C PHE A 83 15.90 -11.83 3.14
N THR A 84 16.70 -12.78 3.67
CA THR A 84 18.13 -12.81 3.50
C THR A 84 18.52 -13.72 2.32
N HIS A 85 19.79 -13.59 1.86
CA HIS A 85 20.35 -14.47 0.85
C HIS A 85 21.03 -15.67 1.53
N VAL A 86 20.85 -16.88 0.99
CA VAL A 86 21.37 -18.10 1.61
C VAL A 86 22.66 -18.62 1.01
N ASP A 87 23.01 -18.18 -0.20
CA ASP A 87 24.19 -18.64 -0.91
C ASP A 87 25.27 -17.54 -0.94
N HIS A 88 26.16 -17.62 0.05
CA HIS A 88 27.44 -16.95 0.03
C HIS A 88 28.51 -18.01 0.28
N ASP A 89 28.94 -18.67 -0.78
CA ASP A 89 30.22 -19.32 -0.84
C ASP A 89 31.28 -18.32 -1.35
#